data_a0aafcbf0bbdd8d56f87389eb670a05b
#
_entry.id   a0aafcbf0bbdd8d56f87389eb670a05b
#
_cell.length_a   1.000
_cell.length_b   1.000
_cell.length_c   1.000
_cell.angle_alpha   90.00
_cell.angle_beta   90.00
_cell.angle_gamma   90.00
#
_symmetry.space_group_name_H-M   'P 1'
#
loop_
_entity.id
_entity.type
_entity.pdbx_description
1 polymer ?
#
loop_
_entity_poly.entity_id
_entity_poly.type
_entity_poly.pdbx_seq_one_letter_code
_entity_poly.pdbx_strand_id
1 'polypeptide(L)'
;MFLYISFSFLIIEKSSAYISLDEDKPIFLQNKAIFLPHVVQGTLMPNIHLRNHYQKAIVCMVLAYISIALMGVFVKYASDELPSSEILFSRFFIGFVFLLPFLIKDGDFKVDMSQWKFLVLRNLAGIASMLLTFYAIKYLPISIAILLMNTSTLFVPLLLFFFKVRTPLKVLACSFMGFVGVSIIMLTNGPMNINPIHVGYALGAAVLAAMAFISLQELNKHNSPKNIVFYFHLLGSILLPLFFIAQWKIPTLHGFALLLLVGGFGLIFQLLLTRAFKYAPANVITPFAFTGVIFSSICDWLFWDNVPSLNFWIGSLVIIIAVSLLARMRAK
;
A
#
# COMPACT_ATOMS: atom_id res chain seq x y z
N MET A 1 -18.08 15.86 -7.08
CA MET A 1 -17.15 16.18 -6.00
C MET A 1 -15.91 15.24 -6.03
N PHE A 2 -16.05 13.91 -6.16
CA PHE A 2 -14.93 12.96 -6.26
C PHE A 2 -14.02 13.18 -7.49
N LEU A 3 -14.58 13.51 -8.65
CA LEU A 3 -13.83 13.83 -9.87
C LEU A 3 -13.00 15.12 -9.73
N TYR A 4 -13.47 16.08 -8.94
CA TYR A 4 -12.78 17.36 -8.73
C TYR A 4 -11.52 17.21 -7.86
N ILE A 5 -11.54 16.33 -6.87
CA ILE A 5 -10.39 16.06 -5.99
C ILE A 5 -9.28 15.35 -6.78
N SER A 6 -9.63 14.37 -7.65
CA SER A 6 -8.67 13.73 -8.55
C SER A 6 -8.10 14.73 -9.57
N PHE A 7 -8.90 15.67 -10.07
CA PHE A 7 -8.48 16.66 -11.04
C PHE A 7 -7.53 17.71 -10.44
N SER A 8 -7.82 18.18 -9.22
CA SER A 8 -6.94 19.13 -8.52
C SER A 8 -5.57 18.55 -8.19
N PHE A 9 -5.50 17.25 -7.85
CA PHE A 9 -4.23 16.56 -7.62
C PHE A 9 -3.39 16.40 -8.89
N LEU A 10 -4.02 16.24 -10.06
CA LEU A 10 -3.34 16.17 -11.35
C LEU A 10 -2.80 17.55 -11.82
N ILE A 11 -3.50 18.63 -11.48
CA ILE A 11 -3.06 20.01 -11.83
C ILE A 11 -1.86 20.43 -10.98
N ILE A 12 -1.79 20.02 -9.71
CA ILE A 12 -0.65 20.31 -8.82
C ILE A 12 0.64 19.62 -9.32
N GLU A 13 0.54 18.46 -9.98
CA GLU A 13 1.69 17.76 -10.55
C GLU A 13 2.27 18.49 -11.78
N LYS A 14 1.44 19.16 -12.60
CA LYS A 14 1.91 19.97 -13.72
C LYS A 14 2.62 21.26 -13.31
N SER A 15 2.22 21.85 -12.19
CA SER A 15 2.88 23.05 -11.65
C SER A 15 4.25 22.76 -11.03
N SER A 16 4.48 21.55 -10.55
CA SER A 16 5.77 21.12 -9.97
C SER A 16 6.81 20.72 -11.03
N ALA A 17 6.38 20.42 -12.25
CA ALA A 17 7.28 20.02 -13.34
C ALA A 17 8.00 21.20 -14.02
N TYR A 18 7.63 22.44 -13.72
CA TYR A 18 8.23 23.64 -14.32
C TYR A 18 9.38 24.27 -13.53
N ILE A 19 9.81 23.64 -12.44
CA ILE A 19 11.00 24.07 -11.67
C ILE A 19 11.92 22.85 -11.47
N SER A 20 12.39 22.26 -12.57
CA SER A 20 13.63 21.50 -12.55
C SER A 20 14.71 22.41 -13.15
N LEU A 21 15.37 23.16 -12.31
CA LEU A 21 16.68 23.69 -12.62
C LEU A 21 17.61 22.50 -12.80
N ASP A 22 18.23 22.46 -13.95
CA ASP A 22 19.19 21.47 -14.47
C ASP A 22 20.47 21.55 -13.58
N GLU A 23 20.52 20.82 -12.49
CA GLU A 23 21.64 20.79 -11.52
C GLU A 23 22.62 19.65 -11.74
N ASP A 24 22.60 18.96 -12.90
CA ASP A 24 23.55 17.88 -13.19
C ASP A 24 24.46 18.16 -14.39
N LYS A 25 24.87 19.41 -14.61
CA LYS A 25 26.00 19.70 -15.47
C LYS A 25 27.21 20.06 -14.67
N PRO A 26 28.31 19.26 -14.70
CA PRO A 26 29.55 19.64 -14.08
C PRO A 26 30.12 20.90 -14.77
N ILE A 27 30.23 21.98 -14.02
CA ILE A 27 30.97 23.16 -14.45
C ILE A 27 32.45 22.78 -14.52
N PHE A 28 32.96 22.59 -15.74
CA PHE A 28 34.39 22.45 -15.97
C PHE A 28 35.09 23.79 -15.76
N LEU A 29 35.61 24.02 -14.55
CA LEU A 29 36.64 25.00 -14.32
C LEU A 29 38.00 24.28 -14.43
N GLN A 30 38.74 24.73 -15.44
CA GLN A 30 40.11 24.29 -15.68
C GLN A 30 41.01 24.51 -14.46
N ASN A 31 41.76 23.44 -14.15
CA ASN A 31 42.95 23.40 -13.30
C ASN A 31 42.81 23.37 -11.78
N LYS A 32 43.21 22.22 -11.28
CA LYS A 32 43.62 21.79 -9.94
C LYS A 32 42.56 20.99 -9.16
N ALA A 33 42.73 19.69 -9.23
CA ALA A 33 42.15 18.76 -8.27
C ALA A 33 42.68 19.08 -6.86
N ILE A 34 41.81 19.63 -6.01
CA ILE A 34 42.02 19.63 -4.57
C ILE A 34 41.01 18.66 -4.01
N PHE A 35 41.53 17.51 -3.58
CA PHE A 35 40.81 16.53 -2.81
C PHE A 35 40.46 17.15 -1.46
N LEU A 36 39.25 17.64 -1.26
CA LEU A 36 38.69 17.99 0.05
C LEU A 36 37.86 16.83 0.57
N PRO A 37 38.11 16.35 1.79
CA PRO A 37 37.38 15.21 2.33
C PRO A 37 35.92 15.55 2.61
N HIS A 38 35.03 14.61 2.28
CA HIS A 38 33.58 14.63 2.41
C HIS A 38 33.03 14.75 3.86
N VAL A 39 33.60 15.59 4.73
CA VAL A 39 33.23 15.65 6.16
C VAL A 39 32.58 16.96 6.62
N VAL A 40 32.46 18.00 5.78
CA VAL A 40 31.97 19.32 6.25
C VAL A 40 30.80 19.90 5.45
N GLN A 41 30.02 19.10 4.77
CA GLN A 41 28.74 19.58 4.16
C GLN A 41 27.48 19.06 4.83
N GLY A 42 27.56 18.71 6.10
CA GLY A 42 26.45 18.18 6.91
C GLY A 42 25.78 19.17 7.86
N THR A 43 25.88 20.49 7.61
CA THR A 43 25.19 21.46 8.49
C THR A 43 24.73 22.67 7.68
N LEU A 44 23.39 22.90 7.68
CA LEU A 44 22.71 24.13 7.25
C LEU A 44 22.37 24.27 5.75
N MET A 45 21.57 23.34 5.20
CA MET A 45 20.60 23.68 4.14
C MET A 45 19.33 22.84 4.23
N PRO A 46 18.17 23.34 3.79
CA PRO A 46 17.06 23.50 4.75
C PRO A 46 16.07 22.35 4.69
N ASN A 47 15.81 21.84 5.86
CA ASN A 47 14.66 21.06 6.33
C ASN A 47 13.26 21.37 5.73
N ILE A 48 13.07 22.42 4.95
CA ILE A 48 11.75 22.83 4.45
C ILE A 48 11.29 21.94 3.29
N HIS A 49 12.13 21.66 2.31
CA HIS A 49 11.77 20.79 1.18
C HIS A 49 11.57 19.33 1.61
N LEU A 50 12.47 18.79 2.42
CA LEU A 50 12.34 17.43 2.98
C LEU A 50 11.10 17.31 3.86
N ARG A 51 10.80 18.33 4.67
CA ARG A 51 9.61 18.38 5.53
C ARG A 51 8.32 18.37 4.69
N ASN A 52 8.27 19.10 3.59
CA ASN A 52 7.12 19.13 2.69
C ASN A 52 6.91 17.78 1.96
N HIS A 53 7.97 17.10 1.54
CA HIS A 53 7.87 15.77 0.95
C HIS A 53 7.36 14.75 1.95
N TYR A 54 7.87 14.77 3.17
CA TYR A 54 7.43 13.88 4.24
C TYR A 54 5.96 14.10 4.63
N GLN A 55 5.52 15.35 4.75
CA GLN A 55 4.10 15.68 5.00
C GLN A 55 3.19 15.18 3.87
N LYS A 56 3.60 15.36 2.61
CA LYS A 56 2.87 14.81 1.46
C LYS A 56 2.79 13.29 1.51
N ALA A 57 3.86 12.61 1.90
CA ALA A 57 3.87 11.15 2.05
C ALA A 57 2.87 10.70 3.11
N ILE A 58 2.84 11.35 4.28
CA ILE A 58 1.90 11.05 5.37
C ILE A 58 0.45 11.25 4.89
N VAL A 59 0.14 12.41 4.31
CA VAL A 59 -1.22 12.70 3.81
C VAL A 59 -1.66 11.66 2.78
N CYS A 60 -0.80 11.35 1.79
CA CYS A 60 -1.09 10.31 0.82
C CYS A 60 -1.34 8.95 1.49
N MET A 61 -0.55 8.58 2.50
CA MET A 61 -0.70 7.31 3.19
C MET A 61 -2.01 7.24 3.98
N VAL A 62 -2.34 8.27 4.76
CA VAL A 62 -3.58 8.34 5.54
C VAL A 62 -4.80 8.28 4.61
N LEU A 63 -4.82 9.09 3.54
CA LEU A 63 -5.92 9.08 2.56
C LEU A 63 -6.02 7.73 1.81
N ALA A 64 -4.89 7.08 1.52
CA ALA A 64 -4.88 5.74 0.95
C ALA A 64 -5.60 4.75 1.89
N TYR A 65 -5.26 4.78 3.18
CA TYR A 65 -5.84 3.84 4.13
C TYR A 65 -7.30 4.15 4.52
N ILE A 66 -7.73 5.38 4.43
CA ILE A 66 -9.17 5.72 4.44
C ILE A 66 -9.87 5.07 3.23
N SER A 67 -9.26 5.20 2.04
CA SER A 67 -9.84 4.64 0.81
C SER A 67 -9.93 3.13 0.85
N ILE A 68 -8.94 2.41 1.41
CA ILE A 68 -9.00 0.95 1.52
C ILE A 68 -10.04 0.50 2.56
N ALA A 69 -10.24 1.24 3.65
CA ALA A 69 -11.30 0.95 4.61
C ALA A 69 -12.69 1.06 3.97
N LEU A 70 -12.95 2.13 3.24
CA LEU A 70 -14.20 2.32 2.48
C LEU A 70 -14.35 1.26 1.39
N MET A 71 -13.28 0.96 0.64
CA MET A 71 -13.29 -0.15 -0.33
C MET A 71 -13.67 -1.46 0.35
N GLY A 72 -13.14 -1.74 1.54
CA GLY A 72 -13.44 -2.93 2.33
C GLY A 72 -14.93 -3.11 2.63
N VAL A 73 -15.63 -2.01 2.93
CA VAL A 73 -17.10 -2.02 3.11
C VAL A 73 -17.80 -2.53 1.85
N PHE A 74 -17.47 -1.97 0.69
CA PHE A 74 -18.09 -2.37 -0.57
C PHE A 74 -17.67 -3.77 -1.02
N VAL A 75 -16.43 -4.19 -0.75
CA VAL A 75 -15.96 -5.58 -0.97
C VAL A 75 -16.79 -6.54 -0.14
N LYS A 76 -17.05 -6.22 1.13
CA LYS A 76 -17.79 -7.10 2.03
C LYS A 76 -19.25 -7.25 1.57
N TYR A 77 -19.93 -6.16 1.24
CA TYR A 77 -21.28 -6.21 0.67
C TYR A 77 -21.33 -6.98 -0.68
N ALA A 78 -20.38 -6.71 -1.58
CA ALA A 78 -20.33 -7.43 -2.86
C ALA A 78 -20.04 -8.92 -2.69
N SER A 79 -19.35 -9.33 -1.61
CA SER A 79 -19.01 -10.74 -1.33
C SER A 79 -20.22 -11.61 -0.97
N ASP A 80 -21.37 -11.01 -0.68
CA ASP A 80 -22.62 -11.73 -0.46
C ASP A 80 -23.21 -12.29 -1.78
N GLU A 81 -22.96 -11.59 -2.90
CA GLU A 81 -23.50 -11.96 -4.23
C GLU A 81 -22.41 -12.56 -5.13
N LEU A 82 -21.18 -12.05 -5.06
CA LEU A 82 -20.13 -12.29 -6.05
C LEU A 82 -18.90 -12.98 -5.45
N PRO A 83 -18.18 -13.79 -6.22
CA PRO A 83 -16.92 -14.37 -5.78
C PRO A 83 -15.82 -13.29 -5.64
N SER A 84 -14.92 -13.45 -4.65
CA SER A 84 -13.86 -12.50 -4.36
C SER A 84 -12.91 -12.23 -5.53
N SER A 85 -12.73 -13.23 -6.42
CA SER A 85 -11.92 -13.09 -7.63
C SER A 85 -12.55 -12.13 -8.65
N GLU A 86 -13.87 -12.13 -8.79
CA GLU A 86 -14.61 -11.22 -9.66
C GLU A 86 -14.63 -9.80 -9.13
N ILE A 87 -14.84 -9.64 -7.81
CA ILE A 87 -14.77 -8.34 -7.15
C ILE A 87 -13.36 -7.74 -7.31
N LEU A 88 -12.33 -8.57 -7.20
CA LEU A 88 -10.94 -8.13 -7.40
C LEU A 88 -10.66 -7.79 -8.87
N PHE A 89 -11.20 -8.57 -9.82
CA PHE A 89 -11.10 -8.23 -11.24
C PHE A 89 -11.69 -6.86 -11.53
N SER A 90 -12.91 -6.60 -11.06
CA SER A 90 -13.55 -5.29 -11.28
C SER A 90 -12.70 -4.13 -10.75
N ARG A 91 -12.06 -4.31 -9.59
CA ARG A 91 -11.12 -3.34 -9.04
C ARG A 91 -9.95 -3.05 -10.00
N PHE A 92 -9.38 -4.08 -10.60
CA PHE A 92 -8.29 -3.92 -11.55
C PHE A 92 -8.77 -3.35 -12.88
N PHE A 93 -9.86 -3.88 -13.42
CA PHE A 93 -10.40 -3.47 -14.72
C PHE A 93 -10.88 -2.01 -14.69
N ILE A 94 -11.62 -1.61 -13.68
CA ILE A 94 -12.07 -0.22 -13.52
C ILE A 94 -10.87 0.71 -13.38
N GLY A 95 -9.88 0.35 -12.54
CA GLY A 95 -8.66 1.12 -12.40
C GLY A 95 -7.88 1.25 -13.71
N PHE A 96 -7.79 0.18 -14.51
CA PHE A 96 -7.19 0.20 -15.83
C PHE A 96 -7.92 1.15 -16.79
N VAL A 97 -9.24 1.01 -16.91
CA VAL A 97 -10.07 1.84 -17.80
C VAL A 97 -9.97 3.33 -17.43
N PHE A 98 -9.98 3.65 -16.13
CA PHE A 98 -9.86 5.05 -15.68
C PHE A 98 -8.46 5.63 -15.89
N LEU A 99 -7.40 4.83 -15.79
CA LEU A 99 -6.03 5.32 -15.99
C LEU A 99 -5.64 5.45 -17.46
N LEU A 100 -6.19 4.61 -18.32
CA LEU A 100 -5.82 4.55 -19.74
C LEU A 100 -5.92 5.90 -20.48
N PRO A 101 -7.02 6.68 -20.38
CA PRO A 101 -7.11 7.97 -21.05
C PRO A 101 -6.03 8.98 -20.61
N PHE A 102 -5.65 8.95 -19.33
CA PHE A 102 -4.61 9.85 -18.81
C PHE A 102 -3.22 9.49 -19.33
N LEU A 103 -2.92 8.20 -19.46
CA LEU A 103 -1.65 7.77 -20.04
C LEU A 103 -1.57 8.04 -21.53
N ILE A 104 -2.67 7.84 -22.27
CA ILE A 104 -2.74 8.18 -23.70
C ILE A 104 -2.49 9.68 -23.91
N LYS A 105 -3.12 10.53 -23.08
CA LYS A 105 -2.94 11.98 -23.16
C LYS A 105 -1.52 12.42 -22.82
N ASP A 106 -0.90 11.80 -21.81
CA ASP A 106 0.47 12.15 -21.39
C ASP A 106 1.53 11.53 -22.31
N GLY A 107 1.17 10.53 -23.14
CA GLY A 107 2.08 9.80 -24.05
C GLY A 107 3.19 9.02 -23.36
N ASP A 108 3.10 8.87 -22.03
CA ASP A 108 4.13 8.26 -21.21
C ASP A 108 3.69 6.86 -20.69
N PHE A 109 3.99 5.83 -21.48
CA PHE A 109 3.78 4.42 -21.11
C PHE A 109 5.09 3.75 -20.67
N LYS A 110 6.18 4.50 -20.57
CA LYS A 110 7.50 3.91 -20.38
C LYS A 110 7.69 3.40 -18.95
N VAL A 111 8.12 2.16 -18.85
CA VAL A 111 8.64 1.55 -17.61
C VAL A 111 10.05 1.06 -17.90
N ASP A 112 10.97 1.33 -16.99
CA ASP A 112 12.34 0.84 -17.10
C ASP A 112 12.37 -0.68 -17.02
N MET A 113 12.54 -1.31 -18.18
CA MET A 113 12.58 -2.76 -18.32
C MET A 113 13.86 -3.38 -17.74
N SER A 114 14.87 -2.60 -17.37
CA SER A 114 16.02 -3.12 -16.62
C SER A 114 15.60 -3.73 -15.29
N GLN A 115 14.45 -3.27 -14.75
CA GLN A 115 13.88 -3.71 -13.48
C GLN A 115 12.69 -4.68 -13.63
N TRP A 116 12.58 -5.39 -14.76
CA TRP A 116 11.45 -6.27 -15.04
C TRP A 116 11.18 -7.31 -13.94
N LYS A 117 12.22 -7.80 -13.25
CA LYS A 117 12.07 -8.75 -12.14
C LYS A 117 11.26 -8.17 -10.98
N PHE A 118 11.54 -6.90 -10.62
CA PHE A 118 10.80 -6.20 -9.58
C PHE A 118 9.38 -5.88 -10.05
N LEU A 119 9.19 -5.57 -11.33
CA LEU A 119 7.86 -5.34 -11.90
C LEU A 119 7.00 -6.60 -11.84
N VAL A 120 7.55 -7.75 -12.25
CA VAL A 120 6.85 -9.05 -12.18
C VAL A 120 6.55 -9.42 -10.73
N LEU A 121 7.55 -9.35 -9.84
CA LEU A 121 7.37 -9.66 -8.42
C LEU A 121 6.33 -8.74 -7.77
N ARG A 122 6.38 -7.44 -8.03
CA ARG A 122 5.40 -6.45 -7.54
C ARG A 122 3.99 -6.80 -7.98
N ASN A 123 3.82 -7.14 -9.24
CA ASN A 123 2.51 -7.41 -9.80
C ASN A 123 1.95 -8.75 -9.31
N LEU A 124 2.69 -9.84 -9.41
CA LEU A 124 2.21 -11.16 -9.00
C LEU A 124 1.96 -11.23 -7.49
N ALA A 125 2.93 -10.82 -6.67
CA ALA A 125 2.77 -10.82 -5.23
C ALA A 125 1.67 -9.85 -4.78
N GLY A 126 1.54 -8.69 -5.45
CA GLY A 126 0.49 -7.72 -5.14
C GLY A 126 -0.91 -8.22 -5.50
N ILE A 127 -1.10 -8.87 -6.67
CA ILE A 127 -2.38 -9.44 -7.09
C ILE A 127 -2.77 -10.59 -6.13
N ALA A 128 -1.85 -11.50 -5.85
CA ALA A 128 -2.09 -12.61 -4.93
C ALA A 128 -2.40 -12.11 -3.50
N SER A 129 -1.65 -11.11 -3.01
CA SER A 129 -1.92 -10.48 -1.72
C SER A 129 -3.33 -9.89 -1.67
N MET A 130 -3.74 -9.16 -2.71
CA MET A 130 -5.08 -8.57 -2.77
C MET A 130 -6.18 -9.62 -2.83
N LEU A 131 -5.96 -10.71 -3.56
CA LEU A 131 -6.92 -11.82 -3.62
C LEU A 131 -7.13 -12.44 -2.22
N LEU A 132 -6.04 -12.74 -1.52
CA LEU A 132 -6.12 -13.25 -0.15
C LEU A 132 -6.74 -12.23 0.82
N THR A 133 -6.47 -10.93 0.63
CA THR A 133 -7.11 -9.87 1.43
C THR A 133 -8.63 -9.85 1.21
N PHE A 134 -9.10 -10.01 -0.03
CA PHE A 134 -10.54 -10.02 -0.32
C PHE A 134 -11.22 -11.27 0.24
N TYR A 135 -10.55 -12.43 0.19
CA TYR A 135 -11.02 -13.62 0.92
C TYR A 135 -11.07 -13.40 2.43
N ALA A 136 -10.07 -12.71 3.00
CA ALA A 136 -10.09 -12.40 4.42
C ALA A 136 -11.25 -11.45 4.79
N ILE A 137 -11.46 -10.37 4.03
CA ILE A 137 -12.55 -9.40 4.27
C ILE A 137 -13.93 -10.04 4.17
N LYS A 138 -14.09 -11.03 3.29
CA LYS A 138 -15.36 -11.77 3.17
C LYS A 138 -15.77 -12.44 4.48
N TYR A 139 -14.84 -12.99 5.22
CA TYR A 139 -15.09 -13.84 6.39
C TYR A 139 -14.72 -13.21 7.73
N LEU A 140 -13.87 -12.18 7.73
CA LEU A 140 -13.43 -11.47 8.93
C LEU A 140 -14.06 -10.06 8.99
N PRO A 141 -14.13 -9.43 10.18
CA PRO A 141 -14.30 -7.98 10.28
C PRO A 141 -13.21 -7.26 9.48
N ILE A 142 -13.59 -6.15 8.84
CA ILE A 142 -12.68 -5.40 7.95
C ILE A 142 -11.47 -4.90 8.74
N SER A 143 -11.68 -4.45 9.98
CA SER A 143 -10.62 -4.00 10.87
C SER A 143 -9.58 -5.07 11.16
N ILE A 144 -10.01 -6.32 11.42
CA ILE A 144 -9.11 -7.45 11.65
C ILE A 144 -8.37 -7.82 10.37
N ALA A 145 -9.05 -7.90 9.23
CA ALA A 145 -8.42 -8.21 7.94
C ALA A 145 -7.35 -7.17 7.57
N ILE A 146 -7.66 -5.87 7.69
CA ILE A 146 -6.73 -4.78 7.41
C ILE A 146 -5.58 -4.74 8.42
N LEU A 147 -5.85 -4.98 9.71
CA LEU A 147 -4.80 -5.04 10.73
C LEU A 147 -3.79 -6.15 10.43
N LEU A 148 -4.27 -7.37 10.16
CA LEU A 148 -3.42 -8.51 9.83
C LEU A 148 -2.63 -8.27 8.53
N MET A 149 -3.27 -7.71 7.49
CA MET A 149 -2.56 -7.32 6.26
C MET A 149 -1.46 -6.29 6.54
N ASN A 150 -1.69 -5.33 7.43
CA ASN A 150 -0.69 -4.32 7.79
C ASN A 150 0.51 -4.88 8.55
N THR A 151 0.44 -6.11 9.07
CA THR A 151 1.62 -6.81 9.60
C THR A 151 2.67 -7.08 8.52
N SER A 152 2.36 -6.85 7.24
CA SER A 152 3.34 -6.82 6.14
C SER A 152 4.57 -5.97 6.46
N THR A 153 4.40 -4.88 7.22
CA THR A 153 5.50 -4.02 7.67
C THR A 153 6.48 -4.73 8.60
N LEU A 154 6.02 -5.74 9.34
CA LEU A 154 6.82 -6.58 10.21
C LEU A 154 7.51 -7.70 9.43
N PHE A 155 6.88 -8.18 8.35
CA PHE A 155 7.47 -9.18 7.47
C PHE A 155 8.60 -8.62 6.60
N VAL A 156 8.61 -7.32 6.26
CA VAL A 156 9.68 -6.71 5.48
C VAL A 156 11.08 -6.96 6.08
N PRO A 157 11.37 -6.62 7.36
CA PRO A 157 12.68 -6.88 7.94
C PRO A 157 13.00 -8.38 8.09
N LEU A 158 11.99 -9.23 8.31
CA LEU A 158 12.16 -10.67 8.37
C LEU A 158 12.56 -11.23 7.00
N LEU A 159 11.91 -10.82 5.92
CA LEU A 159 12.28 -11.22 4.56
C LEU A 159 13.71 -10.78 4.23
N LEU A 160 14.09 -9.54 4.55
CA LEU A 160 15.45 -9.05 4.34
C LEU A 160 16.49 -9.87 5.12
N PHE A 161 16.16 -10.31 6.34
CA PHE A 161 17.03 -11.19 7.12
C PHE A 161 17.24 -12.55 6.42
N PHE A 162 16.17 -13.19 5.91
CA PHE A 162 16.27 -14.43 5.15
C PHE A 162 17.09 -14.29 3.87
N PHE A 163 17.05 -13.12 3.23
CA PHE A 163 17.91 -12.81 2.07
C PHE A 163 19.33 -12.41 2.46
N LYS A 164 19.78 -12.73 3.70
CA LYS A 164 21.14 -12.45 4.23
C LYS A 164 21.50 -10.95 4.25
N VAL A 165 20.52 -10.07 4.21
CA VAL A 165 20.74 -8.64 4.45
C VAL A 165 20.92 -8.45 5.96
N ARG A 166 22.02 -7.81 6.38
CA ARG A 166 22.29 -7.57 7.80
C ARG A 166 21.17 -6.78 8.44
N THR A 167 20.37 -7.46 9.25
CA THR A 167 19.25 -6.87 9.97
C THR A 167 19.60 -6.77 11.45
N PRO A 168 19.63 -5.57 12.05
CA PRO A 168 19.95 -5.40 13.47
C PRO A 168 18.98 -6.17 14.37
N LEU A 169 19.50 -6.77 15.46
CA LEU A 169 18.68 -7.53 16.41
C LEU A 169 17.51 -6.72 16.97
N LYS A 170 17.69 -5.41 17.16
CA LYS A 170 16.63 -4.50 17.60
C LYS A 170 15.45 -4.48 16.64
N VAL A 171 15.69 -4.59 15.33
CA VAL A 171 14.65 -4.64 14.29
C VAL A 171 13.86 -5.94 14.39
N LEU A 172 14.54 -7.06 14.63
CA LEU A 172 13.88 -8.36 14.84
C LEU A 172 13.04 -8.36 16.12
N ALA A 173 13.55 -7.76 17.20
CA ALA A 173 12.81 -7.62 18.45
C ALA A 173 11.51 -6.79 18.27
N CYS A 174 11.56 -5.68 17.53
CA CYS A 174 10.36 -4.90 17.20
C CYS A 174 9.37 -5.71 16.35
N SER A 175 9.84 -6.50 15.40
CA SER A 175 8.98 -7.37 14.61
C SER A 175 8.31 -8.42 15.49
N PHE A 176 9.06 -9.04 16.39
CA PHE A 176 8.50 -10.00 17.35
C PHE A 176 7.44 -9.35 18.26
N MET A 177 7.72 -8.16 18.80
CA MET A 177 6.75 -7.41 19.60
C MET A 177 5.46 -7.12 18.82
N GLY A 178 5.55 -6.83 17.53
CA GLY A 178 4.38 -6.67 16.66
C GLY A 178 3.55 -7.94 16.54
N PHE A 179 4.19 -9.11 16.43
CA PHE A 179 3.48 -10.41 16.43
C PHE A 179 2.83 -10.73 17.77
N VAL A 180 3.42 -10.32 18.90
CA VAL A 180 2.76 -10.41 20.20
C VAL A 180 1.46 -9.58 20.21
N GLY A 181 1.47 -8.37 19.63
CA GLY A 181 0.26 -7.57 19.48
C GLY A 181 -0.83 -8.27 18.65
N VAL A 182 -0.45 -8.92 17.53
CA VAL A 182 -1.39 -9.75 16.75
C VAL A 182 -1.97 -10.89 17.61
N SER A 183 -1.12 -11.57 18.39
CA SER A 183 -1.56 -12.66 19.26
C SER A 183 -2.56 -12.19 20.33
N ILE A 184 -2.35 -11.02 20.92
CA ILE A 184 -3.30 -10.42 21.89
C ILE A 184 -4.68 -10.23 21.24
N ILE A 185 -4.73 -9.74 19.99
CA ILE A 185 -5.99 -9.57 19.26
C ILE A 185 -6.67 -10.92 19.01
N MET A 186 -5.90 -11.94 18.67
CA MET A 186 -6.44 -13.27 18.33
C MET A 186 -6.90 -14.08 19.56
N LEU A 187 -6.24 -13.94 20.72
CA LEU A 187 -6.53 -14.72 21.93
C LEU A 187 -7.87 -14.36 22.58
N THR A 188 -8.42 -13.22 22.29
CA THR A 188 -9.55 -12.65 23.06
C THR A 188 -10.78 -12.40 22.22
N ASN A 189 -10.92 -13.11 21.15
CA ASN A 189 -12.17 -13.08 20.44
C ASN A 189 -13.26 -13.67 21.34
N GLY A 190 -14.11 -12.76 21.87
CA GLY A 190 -15.41 -13.08 22.40
C GLY A 190 -16.22 -13.95 21.39
N PRO A 191 -17.53 -13.97 21.36
CA PRO A 191 -18.34 -14.96 20.62
C PRO A 191 -18.11 -15.07 19.10
N MET A 192 -17.16 -14.33 18.51
CA MET A 192 -16.75 -14.51 17.13
C MET A 192 -15.88 -15.78 17.01
N ASN A 193 -16.50 -16.82 16.50
CA ASN A 193 -15.82 -18.07 16.14
C ASN A 193 -14.96 -17.84 14.87
N ILE A 194 -13.79 -17.19 15.03
CA ILE A 194 -12.90 -16.88 13.92
C ILE A 194 -12.20 -18.16 13.49
N ASN A 195 -12.50 -18.59 12.27
CA ASN A 195 -11.82 -19.75 11.69
C ASN A 195 -10.34 -19.41 11.40
N PRO A 196 -9.37 -20.18 11.90
CA PRO A 196 -7.94 -19.97 11.68
C PRO A 196 -7.54 -19.88 10.19
N ILE A 197 -8.27 -20.53 9.29
CA ILE A 197 -8.03 -20.49 7.85
C ILE A 197 -8.17 -19.05 7.33
N HIS A 198 -9.17 -18.30 7.78
CA HIS A 198 -9.39 -16.92 7.34
C HIS A 198 -8.30 -15.97 7.85
N VAL A 199 -7.80 -16.22 9.05
CA VAL A 199 -6.58 -15.52 9.57
C VAL A 199 -5.38 -15.86 8.71
N GLY A 200 -5.24 -17.12 8.29
CA GLY A 200 -4.21 -17.58 7.37
C GLY A 200 -4.23 -16.83 6.04
N TYR A 201 -5.40 -16.54 5.49
CA TYR A 201 -5.52 -15.69 4.28
C TYR A 201 -4.95 -14.29 4.51
N ALA A 202 -5.31 -13.64 5.62
CA ALA A 202 -4.82 -12.30 5.92
C ALA A 202 -3.31 -12.24 6.18
N LEU A 203 -2.75 -13.22 6.91
CA LEU A 203 -1.30 -13.32 7.14
C LEU A 203 -0.53 -13.68 5.86
N GLY A 204 -1.06 -14.59 5.03
CA GLY A 204 -0.51 -14.88 3.71
C GLY A 204 -0.50 -13.64 2.82
N ALA A 205 -1.59 -12.86 2.83
CA ALA A 205 -1.65 -11.57 2.17
C ALA A 205 -0.56 -10.61 2.66
N ALA A 206 -0.30 -10.58 3.98
CA ALA A 206 0.73 -9.72 4.56
C ALA A 206 2.16 -10.08 4.10
N VAL A 207 2.49 -11.37 4.00
CA VAL A 207 3.80 -11.81 3.47
C VAL A 207 3.96 -11.39 2.02
N LEU A 208 2.95 -11.64 1.18
CA LEU A 208 2.96 -11.26 -0.23
C LEU A 208 2.98 -9.73 -0.40
N ALA A 209 2.25 -8.99 0.45
CA ALA A 209 2.31 -7.53 0.46
C ALA A 209 3.71 -7.01 0.80
N ALA A 210 4.41 -7.64 1.75
CA ALA A 210 5.77 -7.26 2.09
C ALA A 210 6.72 -7.41 0.89
N MET A 211 6.62 -8.51 0.14
CA MET A 211 7.38 -8.72 -1.10
C MET A 211 7.03 -7.65 -2.15
N ALA A 212 5.74 -7.35 -2.31
CA ALA A 212 5.26 -6.33 -3.23
C ALA A 212 5.74 -4.93 -2.83
N PHE A 213 5.80 -4.57 -1.55
CA PHE A 213 6.27 -3.26 -1.07
C PHE A 213 7.78 -3.07 -1.26
N ILE A 214 8.58 -4.12 -1.02
CA ILE A 214 10.03 -4.09 -1.31
C ILE A 214 10.24 -3.81 -2.81
N SER A 215 9.53 -4.54 -3.67
CA SER A 215 9.61 -4.35 -5.12
C SER A 215 9.09 -2.98 -5.56
N LEU A 216 8.01 -2.47 -4.95
CA LEU A 216 7.45 -1.15 -5.24
C LEU A 216 8.43 -0.02 -4.89
N GLN A 217 9.13 -0.13 -3.78
CA GLN A 217 10.14 0.85 -3.38
C GLN A 217 11.28 0.92 -4.41
N GLU A 218 11.72 -0.22 -4.93
CA GLU A 218 12.77 -0.28 -5.95
C GLU A 218 12.29 0.31 -7.28
N LEU A 219 11.09 -0.07 -7.74
CA LEU A 219 10.51 0.44 -8.97
C LEU A 219 10.29 1.96 -8.97
N ASN A 220 9.92 2.53 -7.83
CA ASN A 220 9.69 3.98 -7.68
C ASN A 220 10.96 4.83 -7.86
N LYS A 221 12.17 4.23 -7.82
CA LYS A 221 13.42 4.95 -8.05
C LYS A 221 13.55 5.41 -9.51
N HIS A 222 13.05 4.60 -10.44
CA HIS A 222 13.27 4.79 -11.89
C HIS A 222 11.97 4.99 -12.69
N ASN A 223 10.81 4.76 -12.07
CA ASN A 223 9.53 4.79 -12.76
C ASN A 223 8.56 5.81 -12.16
N SER A 224 7.63 6.29 -12.95
CA SER A 224 6.55 7.14 -12.45
C SER A 224 5.51 6.30 -11.67
N PRO A 225 4.94 6.83 -10.58
CA PRO A 225 3.88 6.13 -9.83
C PRO A 225 2.68 5.73 -10.71
N LYS A 226 2.31 6.57 -11.69
CA LYS A 226 1.20 6.30 -12.62
C LYS A 226 1.45 5.04 -13.45
N ASN A 227 2.65 4.91 -14.02
CA ASN A 227 3.01 3.77 -14.86
C ASN A 227 3.05 2.48 -14.06
N ILE A 228 3.64 2.49 -12.85
CA ILE A 228 3.63 1.33 -11.96
C ILE A 228 2.20 0.87 -11.65
N VAL A 229 1.31 1.82 -11.34
CA VAL A 229 -0.10 1.51 -11.02
C VAL A 229 -0.84 1.02 -12.26
N PHE A 230 -0.61 1.63 -13.43
CA PHE A 230 -1.22 1.20 -14.68
C PHE A 230 -0.89 -0.26 -15.03
N TYR A 231 0.39 -0.63 -15.03
CA TYR A 231 0.81 -2.01 -15.32
C TYR A 231 0.30 -3.01 -14.27
N PHE A 232 0.17 -2.59 -13.03
CA PHE A 232 -0.44 -3.41 -11.99
C PHE A 232 -1.91 -3.69 -12.27
N HIS A 233 -2.69 -2.68 -12.68
CA HIS A 233 -4.09 -2.81 -13.03
C HIS A 233 -4.27 -3.60 -14.33
N LEU A 234 -3.45 -3.33 -15.35
CA LEU A 234 -3.46 -4.06 -16.61
C LEU A 234 -3.23 -5.56 -16.39
N LEU A 235 -2.17 -5.91 -15.65
CA LEU A 235 -1.84 -7.32 -15.42
C LEU A 235 -2.92 -8.03 -14.59
N GLY A 236 -3.47 -7.38 -13.57
CA GLY A 236 -4.58 -7.93 -12.78
C GLY A 236 -5.83 -8.16 -13.63
N SER A 237 -6.12 -7.24 -14.57
CA SER A 237 -7.24 -7.36 -15.49
C SER A 237 -7.09 -8.50 -16.51
N ILE A 238 -5.86 -8.92 -16.79
CA ILE A 238 -5.58 -10.06 -17.70
C ILE A 238 -5.54 -11.37 -16.92
N LEU A 239 -4.81 -11.42 -15.80
CA LEU A 239 -4.56 -12.67 -15.08
C LEU A 239 -5.80 -13.22 -14.39
N LEU A 240 -6.62 -12.36 -13.78
CA LEU A 240 -7.79 -12.86 -13.01
C LEU A 240 -8.81 -13.58 -13.88
N PRO A 241 -9.22 -13.07 -15.06
CA PRO A 241 -10.11 -13.81 -15.94
C PRO A 241 -9.51 -15.15 -16.38
N LEU A 242 -8.23 -15.22 -16.70
CA LEU A 242 -7.57 -16.45 -17.17
C LEU A 242 -7.72 -17.60 -16.17
N PHE A 243 -7.72 -17.32 -14.86
CA PHE A 243 -7.76 -18.36 -13.84
C PHE A 243 -9.15 -18.55 -13.22
N PHE A 244 -10.00 -17.52 -13.22
CA PHE A 244 -11.19 -17.53 -12.37
C PHE A 244 -12.52 -17.25 -13.11
N ILE A 245 -12.51 -16.93 -14.41
CA ILE A 245 -13.72 -16.53 -15.15
C ILE A 245 -14.86 -17.58 -15.08
N ALA A 246 -14.52 -18.86 -14.99
CA ALA A 246 -15.49 -19.95 -14.91
C ALA A 246 -16.33 -19.91 -13.61
N GLN A 247 -15.89 -19.20 -12.58
CA GLN A 247 -16.58 -19.08 -11.30
C GLN A 247 -17.43 -17.81 -11.19
N TRP A 248 -17.36 -16.92 -12.18
CA TRP A 248 -17.99 -15.61 -12.12
C TRP A 248 -19.47 -15.67 -12.41
N LYS A 249 -20.18 -14.71 -11.85
CA LYS A 249 -21.64 -14.55 -11.98
C LYS A 249 -21.93 -13.21 -12.64
N ILE A 250 -23.05 -13.12 -13.34
CA ILE A 250 -23.50 -11.82 -13.86
C ILE A 250 -23.98 -10.98 -12.66
N PRO A 251 -23.34 -9.82 -12.40
CA PRO A 251 -23.73 -8.99 -11.26
C PRO A 251 -25.13 -8.39 -11.46
N THR A 252 -25.89 -8.27 -10.38
CA THR A 252 -27.11 -7.47 -10.35
C THR A 252 -26.79 -5.99 -10.58
N LEU A 253 -27.78 -5.14 -10.82
CA LEU A 253 -27.56 -3.68 -10.91
C LEU A 253 -26.94 -3.13 -9.61
N HIS A 254 -27.37 -3.64 -8.45
CA HIS A 254 -26.79 -3.32 -7.16
C HIS A 254 -25.33 -3.80 -7.06
N GLY A 255 -25.08 -5.06 -7.40
CA GLY A 255 -23.73 -5.63 -7.46
C GLY A 255 -22.80 -4.84 -8.37
N PHE A 256 -23.28 -4.41 -9.55
CA PHE A 256 -22.50 -3.59 -10.48
C PHE A 256 -22.13 -2.23 -9.87
N ALA A 257 -23.06 -1.56 -9.16
CA ALA A 257 -22.78 -0.32 -8.45
C ALA A 257 -21.70 -0.51 -7.37
N LEU A 258 -21.79 -1.61 -6.60
CA LEU A 258 -20.75 -1.96 -5.60
C LEU A 258 -19.39 -2.18 -6.26
N LEU A 259 -19.34 -2.89 -7.39
CA LEU A 259 -18.08 -3.11 -8.14
C LEU A 259 -17.46 -1.80 -8.62
N LEU A 260 -18.24 -0.82 -9.08
CA LEU A 260 -17.75 0.51 -9.45
C LEU A 260 -17.12 1.24 -8.25
N LEU A 261 -17.74 1.15 -7.07
CA LEU A 261 -17.22 1.74 -5.84
C LEU A 261 -15.92 1.05 -5.39
N VAL A 262 -15.87 -0.27 -5.45
CA VAL A 262 -14.64 -1.05 -5.17
C VAL A 262 -13.50 -0.64 -6.11
N GLY A 263 -13.79 -0.51 -7.41
CA GLY A 263 -12.80 -0.08 -8.40
C GLY A 263 -12.32 1.34 -8.17
N GLY A 264 -13.23 2.27 -7.91
CA GLY A 264 -12.91 3.67 -7.67
C GLY A 264 -12.05 3.89 -6.42
N PHE A 265 -12.48 3.36 -5.27
CA PHE A 265 -11.71 3.45 -4.02
C PHE A 265 -10.41 2.66 -4.10
N GLY A 266 -10.41 1.51 -4.79
CA GLY A 266 -9.21 0.71 -5.02
C GLY A 266 -8.16 1.44 -5.86
N LEU A 267 -8.57 2.18 -6.89
CA LEU A 267 -7.68 3.01 -7.70
C LEU A 267 -7.09 4.17 -6.88
N ILE A 268 -7.94 4.88 -6.12
CA ILE A 268 -7.50 5.97 -5.23
C ILE A 268 -6.48 5.45 -4.22
N PHE A 269 -6.79 4.34 -3.55
CA PHE A 269 -5.85 3.67 -2.64
C PHE A 269 -4.50 3.42 -3.32
N GLN A 270 -4.51 2.79 -4.50
CA GLN A 270 -3.29 2.36 -5.19
C GLN A 270 -2.43 3.54 -5.64
N LEU A 271 -3.05 4.60 -6.16
CA LEU A 271 -2.32 5.82 -6.59
C LEU A 271 -1.71 6.54 -5.40
N LEU A 272 -2.47 6.73 -4.32
CA LEU A 272 -2.01 7.41 -3.11
C LEU A 272 -0.91 6.61 -2.41
N LEU A 273 -1.07 5.29 -2.29
CA LEU A 273 -0.06 4.40 -1.72
C LEU A 273 1.26 4.49 -2.51
N THR A 274 1.20 4.34 -3.82
CA THR A 274 2.39 4.37 -4.68
C THR A 274 3.09 5.73 -4.61
N ARG A 275 2.34 6.84 -4.56
CA ARG A 275 2.89 8.18 -4.33
C ARG A 275 3.52 8.35 -2.96
N ALA A 276 2.91 7.81 -1.92
CA ALA A 276 3.48 7.86 -0.57
C ALA A 276 4.87 7.20 -0.54
N PHE A 277 5.03 6.04 -1.17
CA PHE A 277 6.31 5.36 -1.32
C PHE A 277 7.32 6.08 -2.25
N LYS A 278 6.86 6.98 -3.12
CA LYS A 278 7.72 7.87 -3.92
C LYS A 278 8.30 9.00 -3.08
N TYR A 279 7.50 9.55 -2.15
CA TYR A 279 7.89 10.71 -1.35
C TYR A 279 8.70 10.36 -0.10
N ALA A 280 8.55 9.15 0.44
CA ALA A 280 9.29 8.72 1.63
C ALA A 280 9.55 7.20 1.62
N PRO A 281 10.65 6.75 2.26
CA PRO A 281 10.96 5.33 2.39
C PRO A 281 9.86 4.56 3.12
N ALA A 282 9.66 3.30 2.72
CA ALA A 282 8.63 2.43 3.27
C ALA A 282 8.65 2.36 4.81
N ASN A 283 9.84 2.21 5.39
CA ASN A 283 10.03 2.10 6.83
C ASN A 283 9.58 3.34 7.63
N VAL A 284 9.49 4.50 6.98
CA VAL A 284 9.13 5.77 7.64
C VAL A 284 7.63 6.02 7.58
N ILE A 285 6.97 5.63 6.47
CA ILE A 285 5.55 5.93 6.26
C ILE A 285 4.61 4.77 6.60
N THR A 286 5.10 3.53 6.67
CA THR A 286 4.25 2.36 6.98
C THR A 286 3.53 2.42 8.33
N PRO A 287 4.04 3.07 9.41
CA PRO A 287 3.25 3.24 10.63
C PRO A 287 1.89 3.92 10.40
N PHE A 288 1.81 4.81 9.41
CA PHE A 288 0.56 5.49 9.08
C PHE A 288 -0.48 4.58 8.41
N ALA A 289 -0.09 3.38 7.96
CA ALA A 289 -1.02 2.36 7.49
C ALA A 289 -2.02 1.93 8.58
N PHE A 290 -1.63 2.02 9.85
CA PHE A 290 -2.52 1.67 10.96
C PHE A 290 -3.69 2.63 11.14
N THR A 291 -3.68 3.82 10.53
CA THR A 291 -4.87 4.67 10.45
C THR A 291 -6.02 3.93 9.77
N GLY A 292 -5.72 3.05 8.80
CA GLY A 292 -6.71 2.19 8.16
C GLY A 292 -7.44 1.26 9.14
N VAL A 293 -6.75 0.78 10.18
CA VAL A 293 -7.36 -0.04 11.23
C VAL A 293 -8.41 0.76 12.00
N ILE A 294 -8.10 2.01 12.35
CA ILE A 294 -9.03 2.90 13.05
C ILE A 294 -10.26 3.16 12.16
N PHE A 295 -10.07 3.54 10.91
CA PHE A 295 -11.18 3.81 10.00
C PHE A 295 -12.00 2.56 9.68
N SER A 296 -11.36 1.40 9.50
CA SER A 296 -12.09 0.15 9.28
C SER A 296 -12.86 -0.32 10.52
N SER A 297 -12.34 -0.05 11.73
CA SER A 297 -13.08 -0.33 12.98
C SER A 297 -14.33 0.53 13.11
N ILE A 298 -14.25 1.80 12.70
CA ILE A 298 -15.41 2.68 12.63
C ILE A 298 -16.42 2.14 11.61
N CYS A 299 -15.96 1.68 10.45
CA CYS A 299 -16.83 1.06 9.45
C CYS A 299 -17.48 -0.23 9.97
N ASP A 300 -16.72 -1.13 10.60
CA ASP A 300 -17.25 -2.36 11.19
C ASP A 300 -18.33 -2.09 12.24
N TRP A 301 -18.14 -1.05 13.05
CA TRP A 301 -19.15 -0.63 14.02
C TRP A 301 -20.39 -0.04 13.35
N LEU A 302 -20.21 0.87 12.39
CA LEU A 302 -21.33 1.57 11.75
C LEU A 302 -22.19 0.67 10.85
N PHE A 303 -21.60 -0.32 10.19
CA PHE A 303 -22.26 -1.15 9.17
C PHE A 303 -22.62 -2.56 9.65
N TRP A 304 -21.94 -3.09 10.66
CA TRP A 304 -22.14 -4.46 11.16
C TRP A 304 -22.28 -4.56 12.68
N ASP A 305 -22.42 -3.45 13.40
CA ASP A 305 -22.50 -3.39 14.88
C ASP A 305 -21.34 -4.10 15.59
N ASN A 306 -20.22 -4.30 14.92
CA ASN A 306 -19.03 -4.94 15.48
C ASN A 306 -18.21 -3.94 16.28
N VAL A 307 -18.49 -3.85 17.59
CA VAL A 307 -17.71 -2.99 18.49
C VAL A 307 -16.35 -3.64 18.77
N PRO A 308 -15.22 -2.95 18.48
CA PRO A 308 -13.89 -3.50 18.76
C PRO A 308 -13.69 -3.77 20.26
N SER A 309 -13.23 -4.99 20.60
CA SER A 309 -12.96 -5.36 21.98
C SER A 309 -11.79 -4.57 22.59
N LEU A 310 -11.69 -4.52 23.91
CA LEU A 310 -10.55 -3.88 24.60
C LEU A 310 -9.20 -4.49 24.14
N ASN A 311 -9.17 -5.79 23.91
CA ASN A 311 -7.95 -6.48 23.47
C ASN A 311 -7.56 -6.16 22.04
N PHE A 312 -8.54 -5.86 21.17
CA PHE A 312 -8.26 -5.30 19.84
C PHE A 312 -7.50 -3.99 19.96
N TRP A 313 -7.92 -3.07 20.84
CA TRP A 313 -7.25 -1.80 21.06
C TRP A 313 -5.86 -1.97 21.70
N ILE A 314 -5.71 -2.84 22.69
CA ILE A 314 -4.42 -3.13 23.33
C ILE A 314 -3.44 -3.73 22.30
N GLY A 315 -3.85 -4.76 21.57
CA GLY A 315 -3.01 -5.40 20.56
C GLY A 315 -2.66 -4.44 19.41
N SER A 316 -3.61 -3.62 18.95
CA SER A 316 -3.37 -2.58 17.94
C SER A 316 -2.34 -1.55 18.43
N LEU A 317 -2.42 -1.11 19.69
CA LEU A 317 -1.45 -0.19 20.28
C LEU A 317 -0.04 -0.81 20.32
N VAL A 318 0.08 -2.08 20.72
CA VAL A 318 1.37 -2.79 20.72
C VAL A 318 1.96 -2.86 19.32
N ILE A 319 1.14 -3.15 18.29
CA ILE A 319 1.59 -3.17 16.89
C ILE A 319 2.03 -1.77 16.45
N ILE A 320 1.27 -0.72 16.74
CA ILE A 320 1.61 0.66 16.39
C ILE A 320 2.94 1.06 17.03
N ILE A 321 3.16 0.74 18.30
CA ILE A 321 4.43 1.01 18.99
C ILE A 321 5.57 0.26 18.32
N ALA A 322 5.41 -1.04 18.05
CA ALA A 322 6.42 -1.87 17.39
C ALA A 322 6.85 -1.30 16.03
N VAL A 323 5.88 -0.95 15.20
CA VAL A 323 6.15 -0.39 13.85
C VAL A 323 6.73 1.02 13.96
N SER A 324 6.27 1.84 14.90
CA SER A 324 6.82 3.20 15.12
C SER A 324 8.28 3.16 15.59
N LEU A 325 8.64 2.22 16.47
CA LEU A 325 10.03 1.98 16.88
C LEU A 325 10.86 1.51 15.69
N LEU A 326 10.33 0.59 14.87
CA LEU A 326 10.99 0.09 13.67
C LEU A 326 11.28 1.23 12.68
N ALA A 327 10.33 2.15 12.48
CA ALA A 327 10.50 3.32 11.62
C ALA A 327 11.63 4.25 12.12
N ARG A 328 11.69 4.52 13.43
CA ARG A 328 12.72 5.37 14.03
C ARG A 328 14.14 4.78 13.95
N MET A 329 14.28 3.47 14.04
CA MET A 329 15.59 2.80 13.98
C MET A 329 16.24 2.85 12.58
N ARG A 330 15.44 3.00 11.53
CA ARG A 330 15.92 3.04 10.14
C ARG A 330 16.07 4.46 9.59
N ALA A 331 15.58 5.47 10.31
CA ALA A 331 15.73 6.88 9.94
C ALA A 331 17.10 7.47 10.35
N LYS A 332 17.93 6.70 11.08
CA LYS A 332 19.34 6.98 11.40
C LYS A 332 20.26 6.15 10.50
#